data_3a9b790b56a7ecd0a0bc5238d3333efb
#
_entry.id   3a9b790b56a7ecd0a0bc5238d3333efb
#
_cell.length_a   1.000
_cell.length_b   1.000
_cell.length_c   1.000
_cell.angle_alpha   90.00
_cell.angle_beta   90.00
_cell.angle_gamma   90.00
#
_symmetry.space_group_name_H-M   'P 1'
#
loop_
_entity.id
_entity.type
_entity.pdbx_description
1 polymer ?
#
loop_
_entity_poly.entity_id
_entity_poly.type
_entity_poly.pdbx_seq_one_letter_code
_entity_poly.pdbx_strand_id
1 'polypeptide(L)'
;MQNLLLILFSTVILNSAVFSQADRWQQRVKYTMDVNLDVSTNILKGKQSIEYWNNSPDTLKVIYYHLFWNAFQPQSMMDVRNRELGRTIRFNRNDWESKIADKNQKLGPNEMGYQKLINLKMNGRPQKTELHETILKVSLDKPILPKTKVLLEADF
;
A
#
# COMPACT_ATOMS: atom_id res chain seq x y z
N MET A 1 34.63 -36.44 35.95
CA MET A 1 33.17 -36.59 35.68
C MET A 1 32.44 -35.26 35.74
N GLN A 2 32.74 -34.38 36.70
CA GLN A 2 32.06 -33.07 36.86
C GLN A 2 32.23 -32.14 35.65
N ASN A 3 33.43 -32.09 35.04
CA ASN A 3 33.72 -31.26 33.85
C ASN A 3 33.03 -31.78 32.56
N LEU A 4 32.79 -33.09 32.47
CA LEU A 4 32.10 -33.69 31.31
C LEU A 4 30.59 -33.37 31.37
N LEU A 5 30.01 -33.29 32.54
CA LEU A 5 28.61 -32.91 32.77
C LEU A 5 28.36 -31.43 32.41
N LEU A 6 29.31 -30.55 32.74
CA LEU A 6 29.25 -29.11 32.37
C LEU A 6 29.32 -28.87 30.89
N ILE A 7 30.15 -29.62 30.16
CA ILE A 7 30.26 -29.54 28.71
C ILE A 7 28.98 -30.04 28.03
N LEU A 8 28.40 -31.14 28.52
CA LEU A 8 27.11 -31.64 28.01
C LEU A 8 25.96 -30.68 28.23
N PHE A 9 25.91 -30.02 29.40
CA PHE A 9 24.88 -29.01 29.70
C PHE A 9 25.02 -27.75 28.83
N SER A 10 26.26 -27.32 28.57
CA SER A 10 26.56 -26.19 27.69
C SER A 10 26.12 -26.44 26.23
N THR A 11 26.33 -27.65 25.71
CA THR A 11 25.92 -27.99 24.32
C THR A 11 24.40 -28.07 24.14
N VAL A 12 23.65 -28.45 25.17
CA VAL A 12 22.17 -28.47 25.16
C VAL A 12 21.61 -27.05 25.13
N ILE A 13 22.20 -26.10 25.88
CA ILE A 13 21.75 -24.70 25.91
C ILE A 13 22.02 -24.00 24.57
N LEU A 14 23.14 -24.30 23.89
CA LEU A 14 23.48 -23.72 22.60
C LEU A 14 22.54 -24.17 21.47
N ASN A 15 21.95 -25.36 21.57
CA ASN A 15 21.00 -25.85 20.56
C ASN A 15 19.59 -25.24 20.70
N SER A 16 19.21 -24.66 21.83
CA SER A 16 17.90 -24.03 22.03
C SER A 16 17.80 -22.63 21.42
N ALA A 17 18.91 -22.03 20.98
CA ALA A 17 18.92 -20.69 20.39
C ALA A 17 18.59 -20.66 18.87
N VAL A 18 18.42 -21.81 18.23
CA VAL A 18 18.24 -21.88 16.76
C VAL A 18 16.77 -21.89 16.32
N PHE A 19 15.81 -21.96 17.25
CA PHE A 19 14.39 -22.03 16.91
C PHE A 19 13.66 -20.68 16.92
N SER A 20 14.36 -19.56 16.90
CA SER A 20 13.76 -18.22 16.84
C SER A 20 13.72 -17.65 15.44
N GLN A 21 13.36 -18.42 14.44
CA GLN A 21 12.77 -17.81 13.26
C GLN A 21 11.27 -18.02 13.33
N ALA A 22 10.63 -17.07 14.03
CA ALA A 22 9.21 -16.88 13.89
C ALA A 22 8.82 -16.95 12.42
N ASP A 23 7.75 -17.62 12.14
CA ASP A 23 7.08 -17.77 10.85
C ASP A 23 6.88 -16.40 10.18
N ARG A 24 7.96 -15.83 9.63
CA ARG A 24 7.96 -14.54 8.93
C ARG A 24 7.45 -14.79 7.52
N TRP A 25 6.17 -14.62 7.35
CA TRP A 25 5.58 -14.62 6.01
C TRP A 25 5.61 -13.18 5.44
N GLN A 26 5.73 -13.10 4.13
CA GLN A 26 5.58 -11.86 3.37
C GLN A 26 4.67 -12.14 2.18
N GLN A 27 3.73 -11.26 1.94
CA GLN A 27 2.88 -11.33 0.75
C GLN A 27 3.73 -11.17 -0.51
N ARG A 28 3.34 -11.86 -1.58
CA ARG A 28 4.00 -11.76 -2.87
C ARG A 28 3.01 -11.24 -3.89
N VAL A 29 3.49 -10.31 -4.72
CA VAL A 29 2.74 -9.78 -5.85
C VAL A 29 3.61 -9.78 -7.10
N LYS A 30 2.96 -10.01 -8.26
CA LYS A 30 3.57 -9.82 -9.56
C LYS A 30 2.61 -8.97 -10.39
N TYR A 31 3.11 -7.82 -10.85
CA TYR A 31 2.36 -6.91 -11.70
C TYR A 31 2.69 -7.16 -13.17
N THR A 32 1.65 -7.15 -14.01
CA THR A 32 1.76 -7.02 -15.46
C THR A 32 0.87 -5.87 -15.86
N MET A 33 1.43 -4.87 -16.56
CA MET A 33 0.71 -3.65 -16.93
C MET A 33 0.90 -3.36 -18.41
N ASP A 34 -0.19 -2.95 -19.04
CA ASP A 34 -0.22 -2.33 -20.36
C ASP A 34 -0.62 -0.87 -20.17
N VAL A 35 0.26 0.05 -20.57
CA VAL A 35 0.16 1.47 -20.20
C VAL A 35 0.28 2.34 -21.44
N ASN A 36 -0.62 3.31 -21.56
CA ASN A 36 -0.61 4.35 -22.56
C ASN A 36 -0.54 5.74 -21.90
N LEU A 37 0.43 6.54 -22.29
CA LEU A 37 0.58 7.94 -21.87
C LEU A 37 0.20 8.88 -23.00
N ASP A 38 -0.83 9.69 -22.79
CA ASP A 38 -1.16 10.81 -23.63
C ASP A 38 -0.42 12.06 -23.14
N VAL A 39 0.62 12.44 -23.84
CA VAL A 39 1.47 13.60 -23.48
C VAL A 39 0.77 14.94 -23.69
N SER A 40 -0.30 15.00 -24.50
CA SER A 40 -1.04 16.23 -24.74
C SER A 40 -1.97 16.59 -23.58
N THR A 41 -2.50 15.58 -22.90
CA THR A 41 -3.40 15.70 -21.76
C THR A 41 -2.73 15.36 -20.44
N ASN A 42 -1.51 14.84 -20.45
CA ASN A 42 -0.80 14.29 -19.29
C ASN A 42 -1.58 13.16 -18.58
N ILE A 43 -2.40 12.43 -19.32
CA ILE A 43 -3.20 11.33 -18.79
C ILE A 43 -2.52 10.01 -19.11
N LEU A 44 -2.33 9.23 -18.06
CA LEU A 44 -1.83 7.86 -18.12
C LEU A 44 -3.01 6.90 -17.88
N LYS A 45 -3.26 6.01 -18.86
CA LYS A 45 -4.31 4.99 -18.78
C LYS A 45 -3.70 3.62 -19.05
N GLY A 46 -4.31 2.61 -18.47
CA GLY A 46 -3.83 1.27 -18.74
C GLY A 46 -4.69 0.18 -18.13
N LYS A 47 -4.20 -1.04 -18.32
CA LYS A 47 -4.72 -2.24 -17.69
C LYS A 47 -3.65 -2.84 -16.82
N GLN A 48 -4.04 -3.29 -15.64
CA GLN A 48 -3.15 -4.04 -14.77
C GLN A 48 -3.71 -5.41 -14.46
N SER A 49 -2.81 -6.36 -14.35
CA SER A 49 -3.05 -7.71 -13.88
C SER A 49 -2.08 -8.00 -12.75
N ILE A 50 -2.59 -8.39 -11.60
CA ILE A 50 -1.81 -8.63 -10.38
C ILE A 50 -2.03 -10.07 -9.95
N GLU A 51 -0.99 -10.89 -10.06
CA GLU A 51 -0.95 -12.17 -9.37
C GLU A 51 -0.61 -11.90 -7.90
N TYR A 52 -1.52 -12.21 -7.01
CA TYR A 52 -1.37 -12.00 -5.57
C TYR A 52 -1.33 -13.34 -4.84
N TRP A 53 -0.26 -13.57 -4.08
CA TRP A 53 -0.08 -14.75 -3.24
C TRP A 53 -0.32 -14.38 -1.78
N ASN A 54 -1.33 -14.97 -1.17
CA ASN A 54 -1.54 -14.87 0.27
C ASN A 54 -0.62 -15.86 0.99
N ASN A 55 0.58 -15.43 1.35
CA ASN A 55 1.54 -16.24 2.07
C ASN A 55 1.30 -16.25 3.60
N SER A 56 0.30 -15.50 4.09
CA SER A 56 -0.05 -15.51 5.51
C SER A 56 -0.78 -16.78 5.92
N PRO A 57 -0.86 -17.08 7.22
CA PRO A 57 -1.74 -18.11 7.76
C PRO A 57 -3.21 -17.68 7.78
N ASP A 58 -3.49 -16.39 7.52
CA ASP A 58 -4.83 -15.81 7.67
C ASP A 58 -5.61 -15.80 6.36
N THR A 59 -6.93 -15.90 6.47
CA THR A 59 -7.87 -15.74 5.38
C THR A 59 -8.18 -14.26 5.17
N LEU A 60 -7.99 -13.73 3.96
CA LEU A 60 -8.22 -12.33 3.64
C LEU A 60 -9.64 -12.16 3.08
N LYS A 61 -10.44 -11.30 3.70
CA LYS A 61 -11.79 -10.92 3.27
C LYS A 61 -11.83 -9.56 2.60
N VAL A 62 -10.79 -8.76 2.84
CA VAL A 62 -10.64 -7.39 2.34
C VAL A 62 -9.20 -7.21 1.91
N ILE A 63 -9.00 -6.47 0.83
CA ILE A 63 -7.69 -5.96 0.41
C ILE A 63 -7.77 -4.46 0.21
N TYR A 64 -6.63 -3.79 0.25
CA TYR A 64 -6.54 -2.34 0.10
C TYR A 64 -5.54 -2.00 -1.00
N TYR A 65 -5.94 -1.05 -1.87
CA TYR A 65 -5.03 -0.39 -2.80
C TYR A 65 -4.72 1.01 -2.29
N HIS A 66 -3.47 1.40 -2.38
CA HIS A 66 -3.07 2.76 -2.07
C HIS A 66 -2.97 3.57 -3.36
N LEU A 67 -3.85 4.55 -3.52
CA LEU A 67 -3.92 5.45 -4.67
C LEU A 67 -3.17 6.75 -4.32
N PHE A 68 -1.85 6.70 -4.39
CA PHE A 68 -0.95 7.73 -3.86
C PHE A 68 -1.19 9.14 -4.42
N TRP A 69 -1.54 9.26 -5.71
CA TRP A 69 -1.77 10.56 -6.34
C TRP A 69 -2.94 11.33 -5.76
N ASN A 70 -3.92 10.66 -5.16
CA ASN A 70 -5.07 11.31 -4.54
C ASN A 70 -4.68 12.12 -3.29
N ALA A 71 -3.49 11.90 -2.73
CA ALA A 71 -2.96 12.71 -1.63
C ALA A 71 -2.73 14.18 -2.03
N PHE A 72 -2.56 14.47 -3.31
CA PHE A 72 -2.31 15.82 -3.82
C PHE A 72 -3.59 16.60 -4.17
N GLN A 73 -4.76 16.01 -3.92
CA GLN A 73 -6.03 16.68 -4.15
C GLN A 73 -6.35 17.70 -3.04
N PRO A 74 -7.13 18.75 -3.36
CA PRO A 74 -7.71 19.64 -2.36
C PRO A 74 -8.48 18.84 -1.30
N GLN A 75 -8.39 19.26 -0.04
CA GLN A 75 -9.04 18.63 1.12
C GLN A 75 -8.50 17.22 1.48
N SER A 76 -7.48 16.73 0.80
CA SER A 76 -6.81 15.49 1.22
C SER A 76 -6.16 15.66 2.61
N MET A 77 -5.90 14.54 3.28
CA MET A 77 -5.18 14.55 4.57
C MET A 77 -3.84 15.28 4.47
N MET A 78 -3.13 15.13 3.35
CA MET A 78 -1.87 15.82 3.10
C MET A 78 -2.07 17.34 2.95
N ASP A 79 -3.10 17.77 2.23
CA ASP A 79 -3.43 19.19 2.08
C ASP A 79 -3.79 19.81 3.43
N VAL A 80 -4.66 19.16 4.21
CA VAL A 80 -5.04 19.60 5.56
C VAL A 80 -3.80 19.70 6.46
N ARG A 81 -2.97 18.67 6.49
CA ARG A 81 -1.72 18.66 7.27
C ARG A 81 -0.79 19.82 6.88
N ASN A 82 -0.59 20.05 5.59
CA ASN A 82 0.29 21.12 5.11
C ASN A 82 -0.21 22.50 5.55
N ARG A 83 -1.52 22.73 5.49
CA ARG A 83 -2.13 23.97 5.97
C ARG A 83 -1.97 24.15 7.48
N GLU A 84 -2.19 23.11 8.27
CA GLU A 84 -2.03 23.15 9.72
C GLU A 84 -0.55 23.38 10.12
N LEU A 85 0.38 22.67 9.49
CA LEU A 85 1.81 22.89 9.72
C LEU A 85 2.24 24.31 9.34
N GLY A 86 1.75 24.85 8.22
CA GLY A 86 2.02 26.23 7.82
C GLY A 86 1.52 27.27 8.82
N ARG A 87 0.46 26.96 9.60
CA ARG A 87 -0.07 27.83 10.67
C ARG A 87 0.74 27.71 11.97
N THR A 88 1.27 26.53 12.27
CA THR A 88 1.86 26.21 13.58
C THR A 88 3.37 26.38 13.62
N ILE A 89 4.07 26.31 12.49
CA ILE A 89 5.52 26.47 12.45
C ILE A 89 5.88 27.95 12.60
N ARG A 90 6.09 28.37 13.82
CA ARG A 90 6.78 29.61 14.22
C ARG A 90 8.29 29.42 14.23
N PHE A 91 8.83 28.52 13.45
CA PHE A 91 10.27 28.38 13.35
C PHE A 91 10.79 29.33 12.28
N ASN A 92 11.79 30.09 12.67
CA ASN A 92 12.58 31.04 11.89
C ASN A 92 13.34 30.40 10.71
N ARG A 93 12.70 29.45 10.02
CA ARG A 93 13.18 28.80 8.80
C ARG A 93 12.24 29.18 7.66
N ASN A 94 12.79 29.89 6.69
CA ASN A 94 12.14 30.29 5.45
C ASN A 94 11.77 29.09 4.51
N ASP A 95 11.79 27.86 4.99
CA ASP A 95 11.65 26.63 4.21
C ASP A 95 10.19 26.29 3.89
N TRP A 96 9.25 26.90 4.62
CA TRP A 96 7.81 26.74 4.38
C TRP A 96 7.19 28.07 3.99
N GLU A 97 7.33 28.42 2.73
CA GLU A 97 6.58 29.55 2.19
C GLU A 97 5.08 29.21 2.22
N SER A 98 4.27 30.22 2.51
CA SER A 98 2.79 30.12 2.45
C SER A 98 2.28 29.57 1.11
N LYS A 99 3.05 29.74 0.04
CA LYS A 99 2.83 29.18 -1.29
C LYS A 99 2.77 27.67 -1.33
N ILE A 100 3.53 26.98 -0.46
CA ILE A 100 3.53 25.50 -0.37
C ILE A 100 2.35 25.00 0.46
N ALA A 101 2.03 25.71 1.56
CA ALA A 101 0.95 25.35 2.45
C ALA A 101 -0.42 25.27 1.73
N ASP A 102 -0.70 26.23 0.83
CA ASP A 102 -1.98 26.34 0.15
C ASP A 102 -1.96 25.82 -1.29
N LYS A 103 -0.87 25.19 -1.73
CA LYS A 103 -0.67 24.80 -3.12
C LYS A 103 -1.78 23.91 -3.65
N ASN A 104 -2.12 22.86 -2.92
CA ASN A 104 -3.14 21.91 -3.36
C ASN A 104 -4.54 22.53 -3.39
N GLN A 105 -4.84 23.41 -2.44
CA GLN A 105 -6.14 24.07 -2.36
C GLN A 105 -6.42 25.03 -3.53
N LYS A 106 -5.36 25.56 -4.15
CA LYS A 106 -5.42 26.52 -5.26
C LYS A 106 -5.45 25.85 -6.63
N LEU A 107 -5.35 24.52 -6.71
CA LEU A 107 -5.38 23.79 -7.97
C LEU A 107 -6.74 23.92 -8.65
N GLY A 108 -6.72 24.29 -9.91
CA GLY A 108 -7.90 24.24 -10.78
C GLY A 108 -8.26 22.79 -11.15
N PRO A 109 -9.46 22.56 -11.69
CA PRO A 109 -9.93 21.21 -12.06
C PRO A 109 -8.98 20.43 -12.98
N ASN A 110 -8.28 21.15 -13.87
CA ASN A 110 -7.35 20.55 -14.84
C ASN A 110 -5.91 20.37 -14.30
N GLU A 111 -5.65 20.87 -13.08
CA GLU A 111 -4.36 20.78 -12.42
C GLU A 111 -4.34 19.73 -11.29
N MET A 112 -5.52 19.21 -10.96
CA MET A 112 -5.65 18.20 -9.92
C MET A 112 -5.18 16.84 -10.44
N GLY A 113 -4.13 16.31 -9.82
CA GLY A 113 -3.74 14.93 -10.01
C GLY A 113 -4.76 13.98 -9.40
N TYR A 114 -5.00 12.85 -10.05
CA TYR A 114 -5.85 11.80 -9.52
C TYR A 114 -5.35 10.42 -9.93
N GLN A 115 -5.73 9.43 -9.17
CA GLN A 115 -5.57 8.02 -9.50
C GLN A 115 -6.90 7.33 -9.29
N LYS A 116 -7.36 6.61 -10.32
CA LYS A 116 -8.61 5.84 -10.27
C LYS A 116 -8.31 4.42 -10.67
N LEU A 117 -8.93 3.49 -9.98
CA LEU A 117 -8.94 2.08 -10.34
C LEU A 117 -10.38 1.72 -10.65
N ILE A 118 -10.62 1.20 -11.84
CA ILE A 118 -11.97 0.89 -12.33
C ILE A 118 -12.05 -0.56 -12.79
N ASN A 119 -13.27 -1.10 -12.89
CA ASN A 119 -13.52 -2.47 -13.36
C ASN A 119 -12.74 -3.54 -12.61
N LEU A 120 -12.50 -3.35 -11.31
CA LEU A 120 -11.72 -4.30 -10.52
C LEU A 120 -12.41 -5.66 -10.44
N LYS A 121 -11.71 -6.69 -10.86
CA LYS A 121 -12.14 -8.09 -10.81
C LYS A 121 -11.13 -8.92 -10.04
N MET A 122 -11.62 -9.98 -9.39
CA MET A 122 -10.79 -11.04 -8.83
C MET A 122 -11.20 -12.38 -9.47
N ASN A 123 -10.25 -13.04 -10.14
CA ASN A 123 -10.50 -14.27 -10.89
C ASN A 123 -11.72 -14.12 -11.85
N GLY A 124 -11.77 -12.99 -12.58
CA GLY A 124 -12.83 -12.66 -13.53
C GLY A 124 -14.13 -12.12 -12.92
N ARG A 125 -14.29 -12.08 -11.59
CA ARG A 125 -15.50 -11.61 -10.91
C ARG A 125 -15.36 -10.18 -10.44
N PRO A 126 -16.32 -9.28 -10.72
CA PRO A 126 -16.31 -7.92 -10.21
C PRO A 126 -16.28 -7.88 -8.68
N GLN A 127 -15.53 -6.94 -8.13
CA GLN A 127 -15.41 -6.74 -6.69
C GLN A 127 -16.03 -5.42 -6.26
N LYS A 128 -16.59 -5.38 -5.04
CA LYS A 128 -17.11 -4.15 -4.46
C LYS A 128 -15.97 -3.30 -3.92
N THR A 129 -15.91 -2.05 -4.35
CA THR A 129 -14.89 -1.10 -3.94
C THR A 129 -15.48 0.11 -3.22
N GLU A 130 -14.73 0.66 -2.28
CA GLU A 130 -15.09 1.86 -1.52
C GLU A 130 -13.83 2.72 -1.39
N LEU A 131 -13.90 3.96 -1.89
CA LEU A 131 -12.76 4.88 -1.88
C LEU A 131 -12.81 5.77 -0.64
N HIS A 132 -11.72 5.75 0.11
CA HIS A 132 -11.46 6.65 1.24
C HIS A 132 -10.17 7.41 0.95
N GLU A 133 -10.28 8.59 0.37
CA GLU A 133 -9.14 9.44 -0.03
C GLU A 133 -8.11 8.68 -0.89
N THR A 134 -6.99 8.29 -0.29
CA THR A 134 -5.91 7.54 -0.96
C THR A 134 -6.05 6.02 -0.83
N ILE A 135 -7.04 5.54 -0.09
CA ILE A 135 -7.22 4.11 0.16
C ILE A 135 -8.48 3.62 -0.54
N LEU A 136 -8.30 2.70 -1.46
CA LEU A 136 -9.40 1.95 -2.07
C LEU A 136 -9.55 0.61 -1.34
N LYS A 137 -10.61 0.50 -0.56
CA LYS A 137 -11.00 -0.75 0.10
C LYS A 137 -11.73 -1.64 -0.89
N VAL A 138 -11.34 -2.90 -0.95
CA VAL A 138 -11.95 -3.92 -1.80
C VAL A 138 -12.53 -5.01 -0.93
N SER A 139 -13.85 -5.11 -0.90
CA SER A 139 -14.55 -6.20 -0.22
C SER A 139 -14.65 -7.39 -1.17
N LEU A 140 -14.01 -8.50 -0.80
CA LEU A 140 -13.89 -9.67 -1.66
C LEU A 140 -15.20 -10.50 -1.65
N ASP A 141 -15.69 -10.88 -2.82
CA ASP A 141 -16.85 -11.80 -2.99
C ASP A 141 -16.54 -13.20 -2.46
N LYS A 142 -15.28 -13.61 -2.60
CA LYS A 142 -14.72 -14.84 -2.03
C LYS A 142 -13.44 -14.53 -1.27
N PRO A 143 -13.29 -15.03 -0.05
CA PRO A 143 -12.05 -14.83 0.70
C PRO A 143 -10.84 -15.48 0.01
N ILE A 144 -9.68 -14.83 0.14
CA ILE A 144 -8.41 -15.42 -0.29
C ILE A 144 -7.88 -16.27 0.85
N LEU A 145 -7.84 -17.58 0.64
CA LEU A 145 -7.40 -18.54 1.64
C LEU A 145 -5.89 -18.44 1.89
N PRO A 146 -5.41 -18.93 3.04
CA PRO A 146 -3.99 -19.07 3.32
C PRO A 146 -3.26 -19.85 2.23
N LYS A 147 -2.04 -19.41 1.90
CA LYS A 147 -1.15 -20.09 0.95
C LYS A 147 -1.76 -20.28 -0.45
N THR A 148 -2.74 -19.47 -0.84
CA THR A 148 -3.35 -19.49 -2.16
C THR A 148 -3.00 -18.26 -3.00
N LYS A 149 -3.21 -18.37 -4.30
CA LYS A 149 -3.00 -17.30 -5.28
C LYS A 149 -4.32 -16.90 -5.92
N VAL A 150 -4.48 -15.60 -6.16
CA VAL A 150 -5.57 -15.04 -6.97
C VAL A 150 -5.03 -14.09 -8.03
N LEU A 151 -5.84 -13.84 -9.06
CA LEU A 151 -5.59 -12.86 -10.10
C LEU A 151 -6.53 -11.66 -9.86
N LEU A 152 -5.95 -10.48 -9.74
CA LEU A 152 -6.68 -9.21 -9.68
C LEU A 152 -6.43 -8.45 -10.97
N GLU A 153 -7.50 -7.98 -11.61
CA GLU A 153 -7.46 -7.26 -12.88
C GLU A 153 -8.23 -5.97 -12.74
N ALA A 154 -7.70 -4.89 -13.26
CA ALA A 154 -8.36 -3.59 -13.26
C ALA A 154 -7.86 -2.69 -14.38
N ASP A 155 -8.69 -1.71 -14.76
CA ASP A 155 -8.31 -0.59 -15.58
C ASP A 155 -7.93 0.62 -14.70
N PHE A 156 -7.05 1.49 -15.16
CA PHE A 156 -6.64 2.70 -14.45
C PHE A 156 -6.41 3.88 -15.40
#